data_124f790448b9b8fb2c69d85bbf3d7976
#
_entry.id   124f790448b9b8fb2c69d85bbf3d7976
#
_cell.length_a   1.000
_cell.length_b   1.000
_cell.length_c   1.000
_cell.angle_alpha   90.00
_cell.angle_beta   90.00
_cell.angle_gamma   90.00
#
_symmetry.space_group_name_H-M   'P 1'
#
loop_
_entity.id
_entity.type
_entity.pdbx_description
1 polymer ?
#
loop_
_entity_poly.entity_id
_entity_poly.type
_entity_poly.pdbx_seq_one_letter_code
_entity_poly.pdbx_strand_id
1 'polypeptide(L)'
;MFTVNKNPSTKELHKFGVAMLIGFWIIGALLFFAPFLKTWDVLALEVTGTRTQLTAFGLQALGVGLCVLSFTWPAGAKPVYIVWMTAGIKIGTVMTTILLTALFVLLLPVFSIIVRFSDPLRKKLNRNSSTYWEDYKRHDATLERVGRPF
;
A
#
# COMPACT_ATOMS: atom_id res chain seq x y z
N MET A 1 -8.31 -6.43 -12.95
CA MET A 1 -7.44 -7.59 -12.69
C MET A 1 -6.13 -7.35 -13.43
N PHE A 2 -5.03 -7.16 -12.71
CA PHE A 2 -3.73 -6.87 -13.35
C PHE A 2 -3.21 -8.15 -14.00
N THR A 3 -2.97 -8.10 -15.30
CA THR A 3 -2.41 -9.22 -16.06
C THR A 3 -0.96 -8.93 -16.42
N VAL A 4 -0.10 -9.94 -16.22
CA VAL A 4 1.32 -9.84 -16.59
C VAL A 4 1.46 -9.92 -18.11
N ASN A 5 2.23 -9.01 -18.69
CA ASN A 5 2.60 -9.11 -20.10
C ASN A 5 3.52 -10.35 -20.32
N LYS A 6 2.99 -11.37 -20.99
CA LYS A 6 3.72 -12.61 -21.27
C LYS A 6 4.76 -12.48 -22.38
N ASN A 7 4.68 -11.40 -23.18
CA ASN A 7 5.63 -11.10 -24.26
C ASN A 7 6.26 -9.72 -24.05
N PRO A 8 7.13 -9.56 -23.02
CA PRO A 8 7.80 -8.29 -22.79
C PRO A 8 8.74 -7.94 -23.95
N SER A 9 8.77 -6.66 -24.30
CA SER A 9 9.74 -6.14 -25.25
C SER A 9 11.15 -6.10 -24.65
N THR A 10 12.19 -6.03 -25.48
CA THR A 10 13.57 -5.90 -25.02
C THR A 10 13.76 -4.66 -24.11
N LYS A 11 13.06 -3.56 -24.44
CA LYS A 11 13.08 -2.34 -23.61
C LYS A 11 12.50 -2.56 -22.21
N GLU A 12 11.43 -3.36 -22.11
CA GLU A 12 10.82 -3.70 -20.81
C GLU A 12 11.75 -4.59 -19.98
N LEU A 13 12.43 -5.54 -20.63
CA LEU A 13 13.43 -6.39 -19.95
C LEU A 13 14.63 -5.59 -19.43
N HIS A 14 15.13 -4.63 -20.21
CA HIS A 14 16.19 -3.74 -19.74
C HIS A 14 15.76 -2.88 -18.57
N LYS A 15 14.54 -2.29 -18.61
CA LYS A 15 13.97 -1.54 -17.50
C LYS A 15 13.81 -2.42 -16.24
N PHE A 16 13.38 -3.65 -16.43
CA PHE A 16 13.28 -4.63 -15.35
C PHE A 16 14.64 -4.92 -14.72
N GLY A 17 15.68 -5.18 -15.53
CA GLY A 17 17.04 -5.40 -15.04
C GLY A 17 17.56 -4.24 -14.21
N VAL A 18 17.38 -3.01 -14.69
CA VAL A 18 17.76 -1.79 -13.96
C VAL A 18 16.98 -1.62 -12.67
N ALA A 19 15.66 -1.86 -12.71
CA ALA A 19 14.81 -1.77 -11.52
C ALA A 19 15.22 -2.80 -10.45
N MET A 20 15.55 -4.02 -10.87
CA MET A 20 16.07 -5.07 -9.97
C MET A 20 17.41 -4.68 -9.36
N LEU A 21 18.33 -4.14 -10.17
CA LEU A 21 19.61 -3.66 -9.67
C LEU A 21 19.40 -2.61 -8.59
N ILE A 22 18.61 -1.59 -8.86
CA ILE A 22 18.34 -0.51 -7.90
C ILE A 22 17.66 -1.07 -6.64
N GLY A 23 16.65 -1.91 -6.79
CA GLY A 23 15.90 -2.49 -5.66
C GLY A 23 16.80 -3.34 -4.76
N PHE A 24 17.57 -4.24 -5.32
CA PHE A 24 18.49 -5.08 -4.53
C PHE A 24 19.65 -4.28 -3.92
N TRP A 25 20.11 -3.22 -4.59
CA TRP A 25 21.11 -2.33 -4.03
C TRP A 25 20.60 -1.54 -2.84
N ILE A 26 19.37 -1.02 -2.91
CA ILE A 26 18.75 -0.31 -1.78
C ILE A 26 18.58 -1.26 -0.60
N ILE A 27 18.03 -2.47 -0.83
CA ILE A 27 17.85 -3.47 0.23
C ILE A 27 19.20 -3.89 0.81
N GLY A 28 20.18 -4.16 -0.03
CA GLY A 28 21.54 -4.52 0.40
C GLY A 28 22.21 -3.41 1.20
N ALA A 29 22.06 -2.15 0.79
CA ALA A 29 22.55 -0.99 1.52
C ALA A 29 21.86 -0.84 2.88
N LEU A 30 20.53 -0.98 2.93
CA LEU A 30 19.77 -0.95 4.20
C LEU A 30 20.24 -2.03 5.16
N LEU A 31 20.46 -3.26 4.67
CA LEU A 31 20.99 -4.35 5.49
C LEU A 31 22.43 -4.10 5.95
N PHE A 32 23.26 -3.47 5.10
CA PHE A 32 24.63 -3.12 5.45
C PHE A 32 24.68 -2.03 6.53
N PHE A 33 23.82 -1.01 6.43
CA PHE A 33 23.72 0.10 7.38
C PHE A 33 22.84 -0.20 8.58
N ALA A 34 22.07 -1.31 8.59
CA ALA A 34 21.17 -1.69 9.69
C ALA A 34 21.87 -1.72 11.07
N PRO A 35 23.12 -2.18 11.23
CA PRO A 35 23.83 -2.11 12.51
C PRO A 35 24.10 -0.68 12.99
N PHE A 36 24.23 0.28 12.06
CA PHE A 36 24.45 1.70 12.37
C PHE A 36 23.14 2.39 12.78
N LEU A 37 22.00 1.89 12.30
CA LEU A 37 20.65 2.39 12.61
C LEU A 37 20.07 1.79 13.90
N LYS A 38 20.89 1.17 14.73
CA LYS A 38 20.52 0.45 15.98
C LYS A 38 19.82 1.31 17.05
N THR A 39 19.50 2.55 16.76
CA THR A 39 18.79 3.48 17.65
C THR A 39 17.28 3.22 17.72
N TRP A 40 16.77 2.31 16.89
CA TRP A 40 15.34 1.98 16.83
C TRP A 40 15.14 0.52 17.21
N ASP A 41 14.96 0.26 18.51
CA ASP A 41 14.67 -1.06 19.11
C ASP A 41 13.39 -1.74 18.61
N VAL A 42 12.72 -1.19 17.60
CA VAL A 42 11.45 -1.67 17.08
C VAL A 42 11.59 -2.84 16.11
N LEU A 43 12.77 -3.04 15.53
CA LEU A 43 13.08 -4.19 14.66
C LEU A 43 14.23 -4.99 15.27
N ALA A 44 13.96 -5.66 16.39
CA ALA A 44 14.84 -6.66 16.98
C ALA A 44 14.91 -7.94 16.13
N LEU A 45 15.13 -7.79 14.83
CA LEU A 45 15.79 -8.81 14.05
C LEU A 45 17.25 -8.74 14.48
N GLU A 46 17.78 -9.82 15.06
CA GLU A 46 19.22 -9.99 15.33
C GLU A 46 20.03 -9.96 14.02
N VAL A 47 20.05 -8.77 13.41
CA VAL A 47 20.72 -8.49 12.14
C VAL A 47 22.18 -8.09 12.43
N THR A 48 22.80 -8.79 13.40
CA THR A 48 24.16 -8.43 13.81
C THR A 48 25.08 -9.60 13.57
N GLY A 49 25.85 -9.55 12.49
CA GLY A 49 26.92 -10.50 12.26
C GLY A 49 27.31 -10.64 10.79
N THR A 50 28.37 -11.40 10.57
CA THR A 50 28.95 -11.75 9.25
C THR A 50 27.88 -12.28 8.27
N ARG A 51 26.85 -12.94 8.77
CA ARG A 51 25.74 -13.48 7.94
C ARG A 51 24.95 -12.37 7.25
N THR A 52 24.69 -11.25 7.92
CA THR A 52 23.93 -10.14 7.33
C THR A 52 24.73 -9.42 6.25
N GLN A 53 26.03 -9.23 6.47
CA GLN A 53 26.90 -8.66 5.45
C GLN A 53 26.98 -9.59 4.24
N LEU A 54 27.08 -10.90 4.46
CA LEU A 54 27.10 -11.88 3.38
C LEU A 54 25.78 -11.87 2.58
N THR A 55 24.63 -11.75 3.25
CA THR A 55 23.33 -11.62 2.58
C THR A 55 23.21 -10.32 1.82
N ALA A 56 23.71 -9.20 2.34
CA ALA A 56 23.74 -7.93 1.64
C ALA A 56 24.56 -8.00 0.35
N PHE A 57 25.76 -8.54 0.41
CA PHE A 57 26.60 -8.76 -0.78
C PHE A 57 25.95 -9.73 -1.76
N GLY A 58 25.34 -10.81 -1.27
CA GLY A 58 24.60 -11.76 -2.12
C GLY A 58 23.45 -11.11 -2.88
N LEU A 59 22.69 -10.24 -2.23
CA LEU A 59 21.60 -9.49 -2.87
C LEU A 59 22.11 -8.53 -3.92
N GLN A 60 23.20 -7.80 -3.62
CA GLN A 60 23.80 -6.89 -4.58
C GLN A 60 24.34 -7.63 -5.82
N ALA A 61 25.05 -8.75 -5.61
CA ALA A 61 25.54 -9.60 -6.70
C ALA A 61 24.39 -10.15 -7.56
N LEU A 62 23.27 -10.54 -6.92
CA LEU A 62 22.08 -11.01 -7.62
C LEU A 62 21.44 -9.90 -8.46
N GLY A 63 21.35 -8.68 -7.93
CA GLY A 63 20.88 -7.50 -8.67
C GLY A 63 21.71 -7.20 -9.92
N VAL A 64 23.05 -7.23 -9.77
CA VAL A 64 23.99 -7.05 -10.89
C VAL A 64 23.84 -8.19 -11.90
N GLY A 65 23.76 -9.44 -11.45
CA GLY A 65 23.58 -10.61 -12.32
C GLY A 65 22.33 -10.53 -13.17
N LEU A 66 21.18 -10.14 -12.57
CA LEU A 66 19.91 -9.97 -13.27
C LEU A 66 19.98 -8.81 -14.27
N CYS A 67 20.66 -7.73 -13.93
CA CYS A 67 20.86 -6.60 -14.83
C CYS A 67 21.69 -7.04 -16.04
N VAL A 68 22.83 -7.66 -15.83
CA VAL A 68 23.70 -8.17 -16.91
C VAL A 68 22.94 -9.18 -17.78
N LEU A 69 22.20 -10.11 -17.17
CA LEU A 69 21.38 -11.10 -17.91
C LEU A 69 20.34 -10.42 -18.82
N SER A 70 19.71 -9.35 -18.32
CA SER A 70 18.68 -8.60 -19.10
C SER A 70 19.26 -7.88 -20.30
N PHE A 71 20.53 -7.48 -20.26
CA PHE A 71 21.21 -6.80 -21.35
C PHE A 71 21.87 -7.78 -22.33
N THR A 72 22.50 -8.86 -21.83
CA THR A 72 23.26 -9.79 -22.65
C THR A 72 22.37 -10.86 -23.29
N TRP A 73 21.37 -11.35 -22.55
CA TRP A 73 20.51 -12.44 -23.03
C TRP A 73 19.03 -12.22 -22.71
N PRO A 74 18.33 -11.35 -23.49
CA PRO A 74 16.92 -11.03 -23.27
C PRO A 74 15.99 -12.24 -23.28
N ALA A 75 16.31 -13.26 -24.09
CA ALA A 75 15.52 -14.49 -24.15
C ALA A 75 15.55 -15.26 -22.84
N GLY A 76 16.69 -15.33 -22.17
CA GLY A 76 16.84 -15.95 -20.85
C GLY A 76 16.25 -15.11 -19.72
N ALA A 77 16.19 -13.79 -19.88
CA ALA A 77 15.59 -12.90 -18.89
C ALA A 77 14.04 -12.93 -18.88
N LYS A 78 13.39 -13.32 -20.00
CA LYS A 78 11.93 -13.39 -20.10
C LYS A 78 11.26 -14.26 -19.01
N PRO A 79 11.64 -15.51 -18.79
CA PRO A 79 11.00 -16.34 -17.78
C PRO A 79 11.19 -15.77 -16.38
N VAL A 80 12.36 -15.21 -16.08
CA VAL A 80 12.62 -14.57 -14.78
C VAL A 80 11.70 -13.38 -14.58
N TYR A 81 11.55 -12.52 -15.59
CA TYR A 81 10.63 -11.39 -15.60
C TYR A 81 9.19 -11.84 -15.31
N ILE A 82 8.69 -12.85 -16.05
CA ILE A 82 7.30 -13.31 -15.93
C ILE A 82 7.04 -13.88 -14.52
N VAL A 83 7.94 -14.71 -14.01
CA VAL A 83 7.82 -15.30 -12.68
C VAL A 83 7.84 -14.20 -11.61
N TRP A 84 8.78 -13.27 -11.69
CA TRP A 84 8.92 -12.17 -10.75
C TRP A 84 7.70 -11.25 -10.73
N MET A 85 7.25 -10.81 -11.91
CA MET A 85 6.07 -9.95 -12.03
C MET A 85 4.80 -10.67 -11.56
N THR A 86 4.66 -11.95 -11.87
CA THR A 86 3.50 -12.74 -11.40
C THR A 86 3.50 -12.87 -9.87
N ALA A 87 4.65 -13.17 -9.28
CA ALA A 87 4.80 -13.24 -7.82
C ALA A 87 4.50 -11.88 -7.17
N GLY A 88 5.08 -10.80 -7.72
CA GLY A 88 4.86 -9.44 -7.21
C GLY A 88 3.39 -9.01 -7.25
N ILE A 89 2.68 -9.28 -8.35
CA ILE A 89 1.25 -8.98 -8.45
C ILE A 89 0.43 -9.79 -7.44
N LYS A 90 0.72 -11.07 -7.28
CA LYS A 90 0.02 -11.93 -6.30
C LYS A 90 0.25 -11.43 -4.87
N ILE A 91 1.49 -11.18 -4.51
CA ILE A 91 1.85 -10.65 -3.18
C ILE A 91 1.19 -9.28 -2.97
N GLY A 92 1.28 -8.38 -3.95
CA GLY A 92 0.64 -7.06 -3.89
C GLY A 92 -0.87 -7.15 -3.70
N THR A 93 -1.55 -8.05 -4.41
CA THR A 93 -3.00 -8.26 -4.26
C THR A 93 -3.36 -8.73 -2.86
N VAL A 94 -2.62 -9.71 -2.33
CA VAL A 94 -2.84 -10.23 -0.96
C VAL A 94 -2.60 -9.12 0.07
N MET A 95 -1.48 -8.41 -0.04
CA MET A 95 -1.16 -7.29 0.86
C MET A 95 -2.20 -6.18 0.83
N THR A 96 -2.65 -5.79 -0.36
CA THR A 96 -3.71 -4.78 -0.51
C THR A 96 -5.02 -5.25 0.13
N THR A 97 -5.39 -6.52 -0.07
CA THR A 97 -6.61 -7.09 0.54
C THR A 97 -6.52 -7.08 2.06
N ILE A 98 -5.39 -7.51 2.62
CA ILE A 98 -5.15 -7.51 4.08
C ILE A 98 -5.22 -6.07 4.62
N LEU A 99 -4.53 -5.14 3.96
CA LEU A 99 -4.45 -3.74 4.39
C LEU A 99 -5.84 -3.07 4.35
N LEU A 100 -6.60 -3.26 3.26
CA LEU A 100 -7.95 -2.73 3.14
C LEU A 100 -8.89 -3.35 4.18
N THR A 101 -8.82 -4.67 4.38
CA THR A 101 -9.64 -5.35 5.40
C THR A 101 -9.33 -4.82 6.79
N ALA A 102 -8.04 -4.72 7.14
CA ALA A 102 -7.61 -4.17 8.43
C ALA A 102 -8.08 -2.73 8.61
N LEU A 103 -7.94 -1.90 7.57
CA LEU A 103 -8.40 -0.52 7.58
C LEU A 103 -9.90 -0.45 7.80
N PHE A 104 -10.72 -1.24 7.10
CA PHE A 104 -12.16 -1.29 7.29
C PHE A 104 -12.55 -1.74 8.69
N VAL A 105 -11.96 -2.84 9.18
CA VAL A 105 -12.26 -3.39 10.51
C VAL A 105 -11.86 -2.41 11.63
N LEU A 106 -10.84 -1.60 11.43
CA LEU A 106 -10.35 -0.66 12.43
C LEU A 106 -11.09 0.69 12.34
N LEU A 107 -11.33 1.17 11.12
CA LEU A 107 -11.90 2.49 10.88
C LEU A 107 -13.41 2.54 11.14
N LEU A 108 -14.17 1.52 10.72
CA LEU A 108 -15.62 1.48 10.90
C LEU A 108 -16.06 1.51 12.38
N PRO A 109 -15.47 0.73 13.31
CA PRO A 109 -15.82 0.85 14.73
C PRO A 109 -15.49 2.21 15.31
N VAL A 110 -14.35 2.80 14.93
CA VAL A 110 -13.97 4.15 15.42
C VAL A 110 -15.01 5.18 14.97
N PHE A 111 -15.38 5.19 13.71
CA PHE A 111 -16.44 6.08 13.21
C PHE A 111 -17.79 5.80 13.88
N SER A 112 -18.15 4.53 14.06
CA SER A 112 -19.40 4.14 14.74
C SER A 112 -19.46 4.68 16.18
N ILE A 113 -18.34 4.64 16.89
CA ILE A 113 -18.23 5.17 18.24
C ILE A 113 -18.41 6.70 18.22
N ILE A 114 -17.70 7.40 17.33
CA ILE A 114 -17.79 8.87 17.20
C ILE A 114 -19.24 9.29 16.88
N VAL A 115 -19.88 8.64 15.90
CA VAL A 115 -21.28 8.92 15.52
C VAL A 115 -22.23 8.63 16.68
N ARG A 116 -21.96 7.58 17.47
CA ARG A 116 -22.77 7.23 18.63
C ARG A 116 -22.71 8.29 19.74
N PHE A 117 -21.56 8.92 19.94
CA PHE A 117 -21.42 10.02 20.92
C PHE A 117 -21.99 11.33 20.39
N SER A 118 -21.86 11.62 19.12
CA SER A 118 -22.32 12.88 18.52
C SER A 118 -23.84 12.90 18.27
N ASP A 119 -24.50 11.72 18.22
CA ASP A 119 -25.93 11.55 17.92
C ASP A 119 -26.47 12.51 16.80
N PRO A 120 -25.80 12.63 15.65
CA PRO A 120 -26.14 13.63 14.62
C PRO A 120 -27.52 13.36 13.99
N LEU A 121 -28.05 12.15 14.14
CA LEU A 121 -29.34 11.74 13.57
C LEU A 121 -30.46 11.74 14.61
N ARG A 122 -30.23 12.27 15.83
CA ARG A 122 -31.21 12.32 16.92
C ARG A 122 -31.99 11.01 17.10
N LYS A 123 -31.28 9.89 17.10
CA LYS A 123 -31.87 8.53 17.21
C LYS A 123 -32.39 8.20 18.60
N LYS A 124 -32.09 9.03 19.59
CA LYS A 124 -32.58 8.82 20.97
C LYS A 124 -34.05 9.17 21.02
N LEU A 125 -34.87 8.14 21.20
CA LEU A 125 -36.28 8.33 21.50
C LEU A 125 -36.41 9.00 22.89
N ASN A 126 -36.92 10.21 22.93
CA ASN A 126 -37.29 10.85 24.17
C ASN A 126 -38.70 10.44 24.56
N ARG A 127 -38.82 9.50 25.50
CA ARG A 127 -40.14 8.96 25.96
C ARG A 127 -41.09 10.02 26.55
N ASN A 128 -40.55 11.21 26.88
CA ASN A 128 -41.34 12.28 27.47
C ASN A 128 -41.79 13.34 26.44
N SER A 129 -41.42 13.19 25.17
CA SER A 129 -41.89 14.12 24.14
C SER A 129 -43.30 13.71 23.65
N SER A 130 -44.22 14.68 23.58
CA SER A 130 -45.59 14.50 23.09
C SER A 130 -45.61 14.24 21.56
N THR A 131 -44.63 14.65 20.87
CA THR A 131 -44.49 14.46 19.41
C THR A 131 -43.00 14.41 19.00
N TYR A 132 -42.71 13.67 17.92
CA TYR A 132 -41.40 13.60 17.28
C TYR A 132 -41.33 14.47 16.02
N TRP A 133 -42.41 15.14 15.67
CA TRP A 133 -42.43 16.08 14.54
C TRP A 133 -41.78 17.36 14.97
N GLU A 134 -40.72 17.77 14.25
CA GLU A 134 -40.13 19.11 14.37
C GLU A 134 -40.85 20.05 13.41
N ASP A 135 -41.22 21.23 13.91
CA ASP A 135 -41.79 22.27 13.09
C ASP A 135 -40.76 22.74 12.06
N TYR A 136 -41.08 22.50 10.80
CA TYR A 136 -40.26 22.99 9.70
C TYR A 136 -40.29 24.51 9.66
N LYS A 137 -39.19 25.15 10.02
CA LYS A 137 -38.99 26.59 9.81
C LYS A 137 -38.95 26.85 8.32
N ARG A 138 -40.11 27.26 7.77
CA ARG A 138 -40.19 27.71 6.40
C ARG A 138 -39.30 28.92 6.24
N HIS A 139 -38.21 28.81 5.58
CA HIS A 139 -37.40 29.97 5.22
C HIS A 139 -38.10 30.73 4.11
N ASP A 140 -38.14 32.07 4.22
CA ASP A 140 -38.77 32.93 3.22
C ASP A 140 -38.21 32.62 1.83
N ALA A 141 -39.11 32.40 0.88
CA ALA A 141 -38.79 32.13 -0.51
C ALA A 141 -38.35 33.42 -1.19
N THR A 142 -37.11 33.82 -1.03
CA THR A 142 -36.53 34.95 -1.75
C THR A 142 -36.04 34.48 -3.13
N LEU A 143 -36.23 35.33 -4.15
CA LEU A 143 -35.77 35.04 -5.53
C LEU A 143 -34.28 34.69 -5.60
N GLU A 144 -33.49 35.30 -4.73
CA GLU A 144 -32.06 35.01 -4.61
C GLU A 144 -31.78 33.57 -4.16
N ARG A 145 -32.63 32.99 -3.34
CA ARG A 145 -32.51 31.61 -2.85
C ARG A 145 -32.98 30.59 -3.88
N VAL A 146 -33.98 30.95 -4.68
CA VAL A 146 -34.45 30.09 -5.79
C VAL A 146 -33.40 29.99 -6.88
N GLY A 147 -32.57 31.02 -7.06
CA GLY A 147 -31.45 31.04 -8.01
C GLY A 147 -30.22 30.23 -7.57
N ARG A 148 -30.17 29.77 -6.30
CA ARG A 148 -29.11 28.91 -5.78
C ARG A 148 -29.67 27.51 -5.54
N PRO A 149 -29.47 26.54 -6.48
CA PRO A 149 -30.05 25.18 -6.35
C PRO A 149 -29.45 24.36 -5.22
N PHE A 150 -28.35 24.81 -4.57
CA PHE A 150 -27.69 24.15 -3.45
C PHE A 150 -27.16 25.17 -2.43
#